data_1e7cbacf96c13048d579dbb402874e76
#
_entry.id   1e7cbacf96c13048d579dbb402874e76
#
_cell.length_a   1.000
_cell.length_b   1.000
_cell.length_c   1.000
_cell.angle_alpha   90.00
_cell.angle_beta   90.00
_cell.angle_gamma   90.00
#
_symmetry.space_group_name_H-M   'P 1'
#
loop_
_entity.id
_entity.type
_entity.pdbx_description
1 polymer ?
#
loop_
_entity_poly.entity_id
_entity_poly.type
_entity_poly.pdbx_seq_one_letter_code
_entity_poly.pdbx_strand_id
1 'polypeptide(L)'
;MKNIEVINCAPHPHIGETLTANYLRHHLSGGSAVLVNYYLPDPPGTLEIDLVVINHNGVYLLEVKHWLGAIEGDQVHWRHSSGDLRDNPIPLVEHKARVMHGLLQQQGWGHASVSGLVVLSKGRGAFQSSDPNAHKVFGLHESLIDALTGRDYVHHYNSPTLAGSEVHRLRNVLLDSHVADAERRVAGYRVLDERDRELYVELVAEDPEFPGRKVRVKQYDVPSIGSQKELQAAVARFKRDMAALVSAGPHPNLVTPHRFQRDANSDERYYLVLEWAGDETLADRLATGPMELDAQLRVLHDVAAGLAHCHAHGVYHRNLSPASVYLTADGRAKVGDFDFAKVPTVSRTLAQTGKHLVEGRHVSPEQAFHASDVDARADIFSLGAIWYDMLFRPEPDAVLQRSRIDDAPLSDDGQEILCMMLAE
;
A
#
# COMPACT_ATOMS: atom_id res chain seq x y z
N MET A 1 34.11 11.29 -6.77
CA MET A 1 33.30 10.06 -6.96
C MET A 1 32.53 10.23 -8.26
N LYS A 2 32.67 9.33 -9.23
CA LYS A 2 31.85 9.39 -10.45
C LYS A 2 30.48 8.84 -10.07
N ASN A 3 29.47 9.69 -10.01
CA ASN A 3 28.09 9.27 -9.72
C ASN A 3 27.60 8.34 -10.84
N ILE A 4 27.04 7.21 -10.46
CA ILE A 4 26.24 6.40 -11.37
C ILE A 4 24.88 7.07 -11.58
N GLU A 5 24.31 6.85 -12.74
CA GLU A 5 22.97 7.35 -13.05
C GLU A 5 21.92 6.36 -12.53
N VAL A 6 20.98 6.85 -11.73
CA VAL A 6 19.83 6.07 -11.23
C VAL A 6 18.58 6.76 -11.75
N ILE A 7 17.78 6.07 -12.54
CA ILE A 7 16.59 6.56 -13.22
C ILE A 7 15.38 5.78 -12.71
N ASN A 8 14.41 6.47 -12.12
CA ASN A 8 13.13 5.87 -11.81
C ASN A 8 12.25 5.87 -13.06
N CYS A 9 11.93 4.69 -13.58
CA CYS A 9 11.12 4.52 -14.77
C CYS A 9 9.62 4.61 -14.49
N ALA A 10 9.20 4.28 -13.26
CA ALA A 10 7.83 4.46 -12.80
C ALA A 10 7.81 5.06 -11.38
N PRO A 11 6.72 5.72 -10.96
CA PRO A 11 6.59 6.28 -9.62
C PRO A 11 6.53 5.18 -8.55
N HIS A 12 6.88 5.55 -7.32
CA HIS A 12 6.71 4.74 -6.10
C HIS A 12 7.41 3.37 -6.10
N PRO A 13 8.76 3.34 -6.24
CA PRO A 13 9.51 2.10 -6.07
C PRO A 13 9.28 1.55 -4.65
N HIS A 14 9.29 0.22 -4.55
CA HIS A 14 9.19 -0.46 -3.27
C HIS A 14 10.38 -0.11 -2.37
N ILE A 15 10.19 -0.19 -1.03
CA ILE A 15 11.28 0.12 -0.08
C ILE A 15 12.54 -0.73 -0.32
N GLY A 16 12.38 -2.01 -0.66
CA GLY A 16 13.48 -2.90 -1.00
C GLY A 16 14.25 -2.45 -2.25
N GLU A 17 13.53 -1.99 -3.27
CA GLU A 17 14.09 -1.44 -4.50
C GLU A 17 14.84 -0.13 -4.23
N THR A 18 14.24 0.76 -3.44
CA THR A 18 14.87 2.02 -3.02
C THR A 18 16.18 1.78 -2.25
N LEU A 19 16.18 0.84 -1.30
CA LEU A 19 17.37 0.45 -0.55
C LEU A 19 18.44 -0.15 -1.47
N THR A 20 18.04 -1.02 -2.40
CA THR A 20 18.95 -1.65 -3.36
C THR A 20 19.54 -0.61 -4.31
N ALA A 21 18.71 0.29 -4.87
CA ALA A 21 19.18 1.36 -5.76
C ALA A 21 20.16 2.31 -5.06
N ASN A 22 19.89 2.66 -3.80
CA ASN A 22 20.78 3.49 -3.00
C ASN A 22 22.09 2.77 -2.69
N TYR A 23 22.06 1.48 -2.35
CA TYR A 23 23.26 0.67 -2.16
C TYR A 23 24.12 0.65 -3.43
N LEU A 24 23.52 0.37 -4.60
CA LEU A 24 24.22 0.35 -5.89
C LEU A 24 24.80 1.73 -6.25
N ARG A 25 24.06 2.81 -5.98
CA ARG A 25 24.53 4.18 -6.21
C ARG A 25 25.84 4.49 -5.52
N HIS A 26 26.04 3.94 -4.31
CA HIS A 26 27.24 4.22 -3.51
C HIS A 26 28.40 3.28 -3.82
N HIS A 27 28.13 2.07 -4.35
CA HIS A 27 29.15 1.03 -4.47
C HIS A 27 29.54 0.66 -5.91
N LEU A 28 28.70 0.96 -6.91
CA LEU A 28 29.06 0.75 -8.30
C LEU A 28 29.98 1.86 -8.80
N SER A 29 30.85 1.51 -9.75
CA SER A 29 31.74 2.45 -10.40
C SER A 29 31.03 3.29 -11.46
N GLY A 30 31.54 4.49 -11.75
CA GLY A 30 31.06 5.34 -12.85
C GLY A 30 31.11 4.62 -14.20
N GLY A 31 30.12 4.90 -15.05
CA GLY A 31 29.90 4.20 -16.34
C GLY A 31 28.85 3.10 -16.25
N SER A 32 28.17 2.96 -15.10
CA SER A 32 27.00 2.11 -14.92
C SER A 32 25.74 2.95 -14.88
N ALA A 33 24.59 2.38 -15.32
CA ALA A 33 23.26 2.96 -15.16
C ALA A 33 22.35 1.97 -14.40
N VAL A 34 21.43 2.50 -13.59
CA VAL A 34 20.44 1.71 -12.88
C VAL A 34 19.07 2.28 -13.21
N LEU A 35 18.21 1.44 -13.79
CA LEU A 35 16.80 1.74 -14.02
C LEU A 35 16.00 1.06 -12.91
N VAL A 36 15.11 1.81 -12.26
CA VAL A 36 14.29 1.32 -11.15
C VAL A 36 12.84 1.28 -11.62
N ASN A 37 12.13 0.23 -11.27
CA ASN A 37 10.73 0.02 -11.63
C ASN A 37 10.54 0.02 -13.16
N TYR A 38 11.28 -0.84 -13.84
CA TYR A 38 11.27 -0.93 -15.29
C TYR A 38 10.20 -1.91 -15.78
N TYR A 39 9.38 -1.50 -16.77
CA TYR A 39 8.37 -2.34 -17.36
C TYR A 39 8.80 -2.80 -18.75
N LEU A 40 9.02 -4.11 -18.88
CA LEU A 40 9.43 -4.79 -20.11
C LEU A 40 8.19 -5.22 -20.90
N PRO A 41 8.07 -4.87 -22.21
CA PRO A 41 7.00 -5.40 -23.05
C PRO A 41 7.05 -6.93 -23.14
N ASP A 42 5.94 -7.60 -22.84
CA ASP A 42 5.75 -9.06 -22.99
C ASP A 42 4.31 -9.33 -23.42
N PRO A 43 3.98 -9.19 -24.73
CA PRO A 43 2.62 -9.33 -25.22
C PRO A 43 1.98 -10.68 -24.81
N PRO A 44 0.72 -10.68 -24.29
CA PRO A 44 -0.23 -9.55 -24.28
C PRO A 44 -0.10 -8.59 -23.09
N GLY A 45 0.97 -8.62 -22.29
CA GLY A 45 1.13 -7.79 -21.11
C GLY A 45 2.50 -7.12 -21.01
N THR A 46 2.91 -6.89 -19.78
CA THR A 46 4.21 -6.34 -19.40
C THR A 46 4.78 -7.12 -18.23
N LEU A 47 6.10 -7.19 -18.16
CA LEU A 47 6.83 -7.74 -16.99
C LEU A 47 7.44 -6.58 -16.22
N GLU A 48 7.09 -6.45 -14.96
CA GLU A 48 7.75 -5.54 -14.03
C GLU A 48 9.12 -6.09 -13.65
N ILE A 49 10.14 -5.25 -13.72
CA ILE A 49 11.51 -5.55 -13.31
C ILE A 49 11.89 -4.53 -12.23
N ASP A 50 12.19 -5.00 -11.04
CA ASP A 50 12.46 -4.13 -9.89
C ASP A 50 13.65 -3.20 -10.17
N LEU A 51 14.81 -3.74 -10.61
CA LEU A 51 15.93 -2.95 -11.10
C LEU A 51 16.59 -3.57 -12.32
N VAL A 52 17.02 -2.71 -13.26
CA VAL A 52 17.91 -3.08 -14.36
C VAL A 52 19.24 -2.36 -14.16
N VAL A 53 20.32 -3.10 -14.06
CA VAL A 53 21.69 -2.57 -13.99
C VAL A 53 22.38 -2.78 -15.34
N ILE A 54 22.90 -1.71 -15.90
CA ILE A 54 23.63 -1.74 -17.17
C ILE A 54 25.06 -1.28 -16.91
N ASN A 55 26.03 -2.08 -17.26
CA ASN A 55 27.44 -1.75 -17.13
C ASN A 55 28.27 -2.39 -18.27
N HIS A 56 29.60 -2.29 -18.18
CA HIS A 56 30.50 -2.84 -19.20
C HIS A 56 30.42 -4.38 -19.35
N ASN A 57 29.88 -5.10 -18.36
CA ASN A 57 29.73 -6.55 -18.41
C ASN A 57 28.37 -7.01 -18.99
N GLY A 58 27.42 -6.10 -19.16
CA GLY A 58 26.11 -6.40 -19.73
C GLY A 58 24.95 -5.79 -18.95
N VAL A 59 23.82 -6.47 -19.00
CA VAL A 59 22.54 -6.10 -18.39
C VAL A 59 22.18 -7.10 -17.32
N TYR A 60 21.90 -6.62 -16.12
CA TYR A 60 21.48 -7.44 -15.00
C TYR A 60 20.07 -7.04 -14.57
N LEU A 61 19.17 -8.01 -14.48
CA LEU A 61 17.85 -7.83 -13.93
C LEU A 61 17.89 -8.29 -12.48
N LEU A 62 17.53 -7.38 -11.58
CA LEU A 62 17.48 -7.68 -10.15
C LEU A 62 16.02 -7.83 -9.72
N GLU A 63 15.67 -9.00 -9.21
CA GLU A 63 14.42 -9.27 -8.52
C GLU A 63 14.65 -9.06 -7.02
N VAL A 64 14.07 -8.04 -6.45
CA VAL A 64 14.30 -7.62 -5.07
C VAL A 64 13.24 -8.19 -4.14
N LYS A 65 13.69 -8.90 -3.11
CA LYS A 65 12.82 -9.40 -2.04
C LYS A 65 13.19 -8.74 -0.72
N HIS A 66 12.25 -8.03 -0.13
CA HIS A 66 12.41 -7.34 1.15
C HIS A 66 11.92 -8.23 2.30
N TRP A 67 12.52 -9.42 2.43
CA TRP A 67 12.11 -10.44 3.39
C TRP A 67 12.98 -10.43 4.65
N LEU A 68 12.35 -10.66 5.80
CA LEU A 68 12.98 -10.68 7.11
C LEU A 68 13.29 -12.12 7.56
N GLY A 69 14.46 -12.35 8.15
CA GLY A 69 14.80 -13.59 8.83
C GLY A 69 15.48 -14.62 7.93
N ALA A 70 15.51 -15.88 8.41
CA ALA A 70 16.12 -17.00 7.69
C ALA A 70 15.18 -17.53 6.61
N ILE A 71 15.77 -17.92 5.48
CA ILE A 71 15.07 -18.48 4.33
C ILE A 71 15.69 -19.82 3.99
N GLU A 72 14.88 -20.86 3.94
CA GLU A 72 15.24 -22.18 3.46
C GLU A 72 14.41 -22.51 2.23
N GLY A 73 15.03 -23.06 1.18
CA GLY A 73 14.30 -23.31 -0.05
C GLY A 73 14.82 -24.40 -0.94
N ASP A 74 13.99 -24.77 -1.88
CA ASP A 74 14.29 -25.68 -2.98
C ASP A 74 14.07 -24.98 -4.33
N GLN A 75 14.00 -25.77 -5.42
CA GLN A 75 13.78 -25.25 -6.77
C GLN A 75 12.38 -24.65 -7.00
N VAL A 76 11.40 -24.96 -6.16
CA VAL A 76 10.00 -24.58 -6.35
C VAL A 76 9.57 -23.57 -5.30
N HIS A 77 9.89 -23.84 -4.03
CA HIS A 77 9.40 -23.04 -2.91
C HIS A 77 10.51 -22.64 -1.95
N TRP A 78 10.37 -21.45 -1.39
CA TRP A 78 11.19 -20.97 -0.31
C TRP A 78 10.34 -20.81 0.96
N ARG A 79 10.85 -21.36 2.07
CA ARG A 79 10.21 -21.26 3.38
C ARG A 79 10.90 -20.18 4.21
N HIS A 80 10.12 -19.27 4.67
CA HIS A 80 10.55 -18.22 5.58
C HIS A 80 10.56 -18.73 7.04
N SER A 81 11.38 -18.12 7.92
CA SER A 81 11.43 -18.44 9.36
C SER A 81 10.11 -18.25 10.10
N SER A 82 9.17 -17.45 9.56
CA SER A 82 7.79 -17.34 10.04
C SER A 82 6.90 -18.56 9.73
N GLY A 83 7.39 -19.51 8.91
CA GLY A 83 6.65 -20.66 8.41
C GLY A 83 5.95 -20.43 7.08
N ASP A 84 5.95 -19.20 6.56
CA ASP A 84 5.35 -18.86 5.27
C ASP A 84 6.08 -19.56 4.13
N LEU A 85 5.33 -20.18 3.23
CA LEU A 85 5.84 -20.76 2.00
C LEU A 85 5.62 -19.78 0.85
N ARG A 86 6.65 -19.58 0.03
CA ARG A 86 6.64 -18.65 -1.12
C ARG A 86 7.26 -19.30 -2.33
N ASP A 87 6.89 -18.83 -3.51
CA ASP A 87 7.50 -19.28 -4.74
C ASP A 87 8.97 -18.85 -4.82
N ASN A 88 9.81 -19.73 -5.37
CA ASN A 88 11.20 -19.41 -5.63
C ASN A 88 11.28 -18.32 -6.71
N PRO A 89 11.89 -17.14 -6.42
CA PRO A 89 11.95 -16.04 -7.39
C PRO A 89 12.97 -16.24 -8.52
N ILE A 90 13.88 -17.22 -8.42
CA ILE A 90 14.92 -17.47 -9.42
C ILE A 90 14.33 -17.78 -10.81
N PRO A 91 13.36 -18.71 -10.96
CA PRO A 91 12.76 -19.00 -12.27
C PRO A 91 12.09 -17.78 -12.89
N LEU A 92 11.49 -16.90 -12.08
CA LEU A 92 10.85 -15.67 -12.54
C LEU A 92 11.88 -14.70 -13.13
N VAL A 93 12.95 -14.39 -12.39
CA VAL A 93 13.97 -13.45 -12.88
C VAL A 93 14.73 -14.00 -14.08
N GLU A 94 14.91 -15.32 -14.19
CA GLU A 94 15.47 -15.96 -15.39
C GLU A 94 14.54 -15.85 -16.59
N HIS A 95 13.22 -15.96 -16.39
CA HIS A 95 12.24 -15.71 -17.45
C HIS A 95 12.32 -14.26 -17.92
N LYS A 96 12.30 -13.28 -17.01
CA LYS A 96 12.46 -11.86 -17.32
C LYS A 96 13.76 -11.59 -18.11
N ALA A 97 14.87 -12.24 -17.73
CA ALA A 97 16.14 -12.11 -18.43
C ALA A 97 16.10 -12.66 -19.85
N ARG A 98 15.41 -13.77 -20.11
CA ARG A 98 15.23 -14.31 -21.47
C ARG A 98 14.39 -13.38 -22.34
N VAL A 99 13.30 -12.81 -21.82
CA VAL A 99 12.46 -11.84 -22.55
C VAL A 99 13.27 -10.59 -22.86
N MET A 100 14.02 -10.05 -21.91
CA MET A 100 14.91 -8.90 -22.12
C MET A 100 15.97 -9.19 -23.20
N HIS A 101 16.60 -10.37 -23.17
CA HIS A 101 17.58 -10.75 -24.18
C HIS A 101 16.95 -10.81 -25.58
N GLY A 102 15.75 -11.35 -25.70
CA GLY A 102 14.98 -11.37 -26.95
C GLY A 102 14.68 -9.96 -27.48
N LEU A 103 14.26 -9.03 -26.62
CA LEU A 103 14.08 -7.62 -26.98
C LEU A 103 15.38 -7.01 -27.48
N LEU A 104 16.47 -7.17 -26.75
CA LEU A 104 17.78 -6.63 -27.13
C LEU A 104 18.29 -7.21 -28.43
N GLN A 105 18.07 -8.49 -28.71
CA GLN A 105 18.41 -9.14 -29.94
C GLN A 105 17.66 -8.51 -31.13
N GLN A 106 16.38 -8.22 -30.99
CA GLN A 106 15.56 -7.53 -31.99
C GLN A 106 16.06 -6.11 -32.29
N GLN A 107 16.63 -5.45 -31.28
CA GLN A 107 17.19 -4.10 -31.35
C GLN A 107 18.67 -4.06 -31.80
N GLY A 108 19.23 -5.21 -32.22
CA GLY A 108 20.63 -5.30 -32.64
C GLY A 108 21.68 -5.43 -31.56
N TRP A 109 21.24 -5.67 -30.31
CA TRP A 109 22.08 -5.82 -29.11
C TRP A 109 22.23 -7.27 -28.65
N GLY A 110 22.05 -8.24 -29.52
CA GLY A 110 22.14 -9.66 -29.17
C GLY A 110 23.51 -10.12 -28.63
N HIS A 111 24.56 -9.29 -28.75
CA HIS A 111 25.87 -9.53 -28.18
C HIS A 111 25.94 -9.12 -26.68
N ALA A 112 25.01 -8.30 -26.19
CA ALA A 112 24.99 -7.92 -24.78
C ALA A 112 24.50 -9.09 -23.93
N SER A 113 25.28 -9.45 -22.92
CA SER A 113 24.85 -10.49 -21.97
C SER A 113 23.71 -9.97 -21.09
N VAL A 114 22.75 -10.85 -20.79
CA VAL A 114 21.64 -10.54 -19.88
C VAL A 114 21.59 -11.60 -18.80
N SER A 115 21.59 -11.20 -17.53
CA SER A 115 21.56 -12.10 -16.37
C SER A 115 20.51 -11.66 -15.37
N GLY A 116 19.78 -12.64 -14.81
CA GLY A 116 18.83 -12.42 -13.71
C GLY A 116 19.44 -12.77 -12.36
N LEU A 117 19.28 -11.89 -11.38
CA LEU A 117 19.76 -12.06 -10.01
C LEU A 117 18.64 -11.78 -9.01
N VAL A 118 18.65 -12.45 -7.88
CA VAL A 118 17.73 -12.19 -6.76
C VAL A 118 18.50 -11.44 -5.66
N VAL A 119 17.90 -10.35 -5.16
CA VAL A 119 18.48 -9.54 -4.09
C VAL A 119 17.58 -9.58 -2.86
N LEU A 120 18.14 -10.05 -1.74
CA LEU A 120 17.50 -10.00 -0.44
C LEU A 120 17.91 -8.68 0.24
N SER A 121 17.06 -7.66 0.16
CA SER A 121 17.41 -6.28 0.56
C SER A 121 17.56 -6.09 2.08
N LYS A 122 17.06 -7.02 2.89
CA LYS A 122 17.30 -7.09 4.36
C LYS A 122 18.58 -7.87 4.71
N GLY A 123 19.38 -8.24 3.71
CA GLY A 123 20.58 -9.07 3.86
C GLY A 123 20.28 -10.55 3.61
N ARG A 124 21.30 -11.26 3.10
CA ARG A 124 21.19 -12.68 2.79
C ARG A 124 20.94 -13.55 4.05
N GLY A 125 21.32 -13.04 5.24
CA GLY A 125 21.11 -13.70 6.53
C GLY A 125 21.48 -15.20 6.51
N ALA A 126 20.63 -16.04 7.09
CA ALA A 126 20.73 -17.49 7.01
C ALA A 126 19.98 -18.03 5.79
N PHE A 127 20.39 -17.65 4.56
CA PHE A 127 19.82 -18.20 3.34
C PHE A 127 20.46 -19.56 3.03
N GLN A 128 19.63 -20.61 2.94
CA GLN A 128 20.03 -21.95 2.55
C GLN A 128 19.09 -22.46 1.47
N SER A 129 19.63 -23.02 0.38
CA SER A 129 18.80 -23.56 -0.69
C SER A 129 19.48 -24.76 -1.36
N SER A 130 18.68 -25.74 -1.72
CA SER A 130 19.08 -26.87 -2.55
C SER A 130 18.95 -26.58 -4.05
N ASP A 131 18.50 -25.37 -4.45
CA ASP A 131 18.45 -24.95 -5.84
C ASP A 131 19.89 -24.80 -6.40
N PRO A 132 20.23 -25.46 -7.53
CA PRO A 132 21.53 -25.28 -8.18
C PRO A 132 21.85 -23.81 -8.54
N ASN A 133 20.82 -22.99 -8.75
CA ASN A 133 20.94 -21.58 -9.07
C ASN A 133 20.98 -20.65 -7.84
N ALA A 134 21.06 -21.20 -6.62
CA ALA A 134 21.14 -20.43 -5.37
C ALA A 134 22.36 -19.46 -5.30
N HIS A 135 23.38 -19.69 -6.15
CA HIS A 135 24.51 -18.78 -6.33
C HIS A 135 24.11 -17.42 -6.94
N LYS A 136 22.91 -17.30 -7.54
CA LYS A 136 22.35 -16.05 -8.07
C LYS A 136 21.63 -15.20 -7.02
N VAL A 137 21.63 -15.61 -5.75
CA VAL A 137 20.97 -14.92 -4.64
C VAL A 137 21.98 -14.14 -3.82
N PHE A 138 21.77 -12.84 -3.67
CA PHE A 138 22.66 -11.91 -3.00
C PHE A 138 21.94 -11.12 -1.90
N GLY A 139 22.69 -10.69 -0.88
CA GLY A 139 22.28 -9.62 0.00
C GLY A 139 22.84 -8.28 -0.48
N LEU A 140 22.50 -7.18 0.19
CA LEU A 140 23.15 -5.88 -0.01
C LEU A 140 24.55 -5.90 0.61
N HIS A 141 25.48 -6.56 -0.06
CA HIS A 141 26.84 -6.82 0.38
C HIS A 141 27.82 -6.74 -0.81
N GLU A 142 29.13 -6.71 -0.52
CA GLU A 142 30.19 -6.62 -1.54
C GLU A 142 30.08 -7.71 -2.62
N SER A 143 29.64 -8.92 -2.25
CA SER A 143 29.41 -10.02 -3.21
C SER A 143 28.44 -9.69 -4.34
N LEU A 144 27.41 -8.84 -4.09
CA LEU A 144 26.53 -8.36 -5.15
C LEU A 144 27.31 -7.47 -6.13
N ILE A 145 28.15 -6.60 -5.62
CA ILE A 145 28.98 -5.71 -6.44
C ILE A 145 29.99 -6.54 -7.27
N ASP A 146 30.60 -7.55 -6.66
CA ASP A 146 31.52 -8.46 -7.35
C ASP A 146 30.81 -9.22 -8.47
N ALA A 147 29.60 -9.71 -8.25
CA ALA A 147 28.77 -10.33 -9.26
C ALA A 147 28.46 -9.38 -10.43
N LEU A 148 28.08 -8.14 -10.15
CA LEU A 148 27.75 -7.13 -11.15
C LEU A 148 28.98 -6.62 -11.91
N THR A 149 30.17 -6.63 -11.28
CA THR A 149 31.43 -6.12 -11.87
C THR A 149 32.31 -7.19 -12.49
N GLY A 150 31.87 -8.45 -12.51
CA GLY A 150 32.59 -9.56 -13.16
C GLY A 150 33.72 -10.15 -12.33
N ARG A 151 33.72 -9.93 -11.01
CA ARG A 151 34.69 -10.55 -10.11
C ARG A 151 34.22 -11.90 -9.55
N ASP A 152 32.98 -12.31 -9.93
CA ASP A 152 32.36 -13.55 -9.46
C ASP A 152 31.83 -14.39 -10.65
N TYR A 153 31.40 -15.61 -10.41
CA TYR A 153 31.01 -16.67 -11.36
C TYR A 153 29.81 -16.37 -12.27
N VAL A 154 29.10 -15.28 -12.05
CA VAL A 154 27.85 -14.99 -12.78
C VAL A 154 28.11 -14.64 -14.25
N HIS A 155 29.38 -14.42 -14.61
CA HIS A 155 29.77 -14.13 -15.99
C HIS A 155 30.02 -15.37 -16.84
N HIS A 156 29.38 -15.39 -17.99
CA HIS A 156 29.84 -16.25 -19.08
C HIS A 156 31.21 -15.72 -19.56
N TYR A 157 32.26 -16.47 -19.32
CA TYR A 157 33.66 -16.16 -19.62
C TYR A 157 33.96 -15.65 -21.04
N ASN A 158 32.99 -15.74 -21.97
CA ASN A 158 33.11 -15.39 -23.39
C ASN A 158 32.18 -14.27 -23.87
N SER A 159 31.49 -13.54 -22.96
CA SER A 159 30.67 -12.43 -23.40
C SER A 159 31.53 -11.20 -23.69
N PRO A 160 31.35 -10.52 -24.83
CA PRO A 160 32.07 -9.29 -25.13
C PRO A 160 31.68 -8.20 -24.11
N THR A 161 32.68 -7.45 -23.65
CA THR A 161 32.43 -6.30 -22.78
C THR A 161 31.92 -5.11 -23.58
N LEU A 162 30.99 -4.36 -23.02
CA LEU A 162 30.45 -3.15 -23.62
C LEU A 162 31.39 -1.96 -23.38
N ALA A 163 31.66 -1.18 -24.43
CA ALA A 163 32.34 0.10 -24.28
C ALA A 163 31.44 1.11 -23.52
N GLY A 164 32.00 2.11 -22.84
CA GLY A 164 31.22 3.10 -22.13
C GLY A 164 30.18 3.84 -22.97
N SER A 165 30.47 4.08 -24.25
CA SER A 165 29.50 4.64 -25.20
C SER A 165 28.38 3.68 -25.54
N GLU A 166 28.64 2.37 -25.51
CA GLU A 166 27.64 1.34 -25.71
C GLU A 166 26.70 1.19 -24.52
N VAL A 167 27.22 1.25 -23.30
CA VAL A 167 26.40 1.30 -22.06
C VAL A 167 25.41 2.46 -22.13
N HIS A 168 25.87 3.64 -22.56
CA HIS A 168 24.99 4.81 -22.68
C HIS A 168 23.92 4.63 -23.78
N ARG A 169 24.30 4.08 -24.95
CA ARG A 169 23.33 3.80 -26.00
C ARG A 169 22.33 2.72 -25.62
N LEU A 170 22.80 1.65 -24.98
CA LEU A 170 21.95 0.56 -24.51
C LEU A 170 20.95 1.03 -23.46
N ARG A 171 21.38 1.89 -22.53
CA ARG A 171 20.46 2.56 -21.60
C ARG A 171 19.35 3.31 -22.31
N ASN A 172 19.68 4.09 -23.36
CA ASN A 172 18.67 4.83 -24.11
C ASN A 172 17.71 3.89 -24.84
N VAL A 173 18.23 2.82 -25.47
CA VAL A 173 17.39 1.79 -26.10
C VAL A 173 16.41 1.17 -25.12
N LEU A 174 16.85 0.89 -23.89
CA LEU A 174 15.96 0.36 -22.86
C LEU A 174 14.94 1.40 -22.39
N LEU A 175 15.33 2.66 -22.24
CA LEU A 175 14.39 3.73 -21.89
C LEU A 175 13.34 3.96 -22.99
N ASP A 176 13.74 3.88 -24.26
CA ASP A 176 12.82 3.99 -25.40
C ASP A 176 11.89 2.77 -25.53
N SER A 177 12.32 1.61 -25.03
CA SER A 177 11.56 0.36 -25.03
C SER A 177 10.72 0.18 -23.75
N HIS A 178 10.90 1.06 -22.77
CA HIS A 178 10.13 1.03 -21.52
C HIS A 178 8.67 1.41 -21.79
N VAL A 179 7.75 0.63 -21.25
CA VAL A 179 6.31 0.94 -21.31
C VAL A 179 5.99 1.91 -20.19
N ALA A 180 6.08 3.22 -20.47
CA ALA A 180 5.87 4.28 -19.48
C ALA A 180 4.45 4.27 -18.87
N ASP A 181 3.44 3.85 -19.65
CA ASP A 181 2.06 3.69 -19.21
C ASP A 181 1.75 2.24 -18.82
N ALA A 182 2.77 1.48 -18.42
CA ALA A 182 2.55 0.11 -17.96
C ALA A 182 1.58 0.11 -16.78
N GLU A 183 0.59 -0.74 -16.86
CA GLU A 183 -0.43 -0.92 -15.85
C GLU A 183 0.21 -1.37 -14.54
N ARG A 184 0.41 -0.43 -13.60
CA ARG A 184 0.81 -0.81 -12.23
C ARG A 184 -0.28 -1.69 -11.64
N ARG A 185 0.12 -2.88 -11.17
CA ARG A 185 -0.81 -3.82 -10.52
C ARG A 185 -0.46 -3.98 -9.05
N VAL A 186 -1.49 -3.92 -8.23
CA VAL A 186 -1.38 -4.12 -6.78
C VAL A 186 -2.46 -5.12 -6.36
N ALA A 187 -2.07 -6.16 -5.65
CA ALA A 187 -2.99 -7.22 -5.23
C ALA A 187 -3.75 -7.92 -6.40
N GLY A 188 -3.22 -7.84 -7.62
CA GLY A 188 -3.84 -8.36 -8.86
C GLY A 188 -4.72 -7.35 -9.60
N TYR A 189 -4.98 -6.17 -9.03
CA TYR A 189 -5.78 -5.10 -9.62
C TYR A 189 -4.90 -4.05 -10.31
N ARG A 190 -5.40 -3.48 -11.41
CA ARG A 190 -4.75 -2.37 -12.12
C ARG A 190 -4.98 -1.06 -11.36
N VAL A 191 -3.92 -0.38 -10.97
CA VAL A 191 -4.00 0.92 -10.28
C VAL A 191 -4.39 2.01 -11.29
N LEU A 192 -5.41 2.79 -10.94
CA LEU A 192 -5.93 3.91 -11.73
C LEU A 192 -5.54 5.26 -11.13
N ASP A 193 -5.54 5.36 -9.80
CA ASP A 193 -5.25 6.59 -9.06
C ASP A 193 -4.65 6.25 -7.70
N GLU A 194 -3.92 7.20 -7.11
CA GLU A 194 -3.25 7.03 -5.83
C GLU A 194 -3.36 8.29 -5.00
N ARG A 195 -3.63 8.13 -3.69
CA ARG A 195 -3.74 9.22 -2.72
C ARG A 195 -3.04 8.85 -1.43
N ASP A 196 -2.08 9.67 -1.01
CA ASP A 196 -1.49 9.52 0.31
C ASP A 196 -2.49 9.88 1.40
N ARG A 197 -2.63 8.97 2.37
CA ARG A 197 -3.36 9.18 3.62
C ARG A 197 -2.37 9.08 4.78
N GLU A 198 -2.74 9.59 5.92
CA GLU A 198 -1.85 9.61 7.10
C GLU A 198 -1.33 8.22 7.51
N LEU A 199 -2.16 7.17 7.36
CA LEU A 199 -1.87 5.83 7.83
C LEU A 199 -1.60 4.81 6.72
N TYR A 200 -1.96 5.11 5.48
CA TYR A 200 -1.88 4.20 4.34
C TYR A 200 -1.87 4.98 3.02
N VAL A 201 -1.48 4.32 1.95
CA VAL A 201 -1.71 4.82 0.60
C VAL A 201 -3.03 4.24 0.10
N GLU A 202 -3.96 5.12 -0.28
CA GLU A 202 -5.22 4.73 -0.91
C GLU A 202 -5.02 4.61 -2.41
N LEU A 203 -5.34 3.44 -2.97
CA LEU A 203 -5.30 3.19 -4.40
C LEU A 203 -6.72 2.97 -4.91
N VAL A 204 -7.07 3.68 -5.96
CA VAL A 204 -8.21 3.34 -6.81
C VAL A 204 -7.73 2.35 -7.84
N ALA A 205 -8.32 1.18 -7.89
CA ALA A 205 -7.87 0.14 -8.80
C ALA A 205 -9.06 -0.53 -9.51
N GLU A 206 -8.77 -1.21 -10.60
CA GLU A 206 -9.76 -1.88 -11.45
C GLU A 206 -9.40 -3.35 -11.61
N ASP A 207 -10.43 -4.19 -11.63
CA ASP A 207 -10.27 -5.60 -11.92
C ASP A 207 -9.89 -5.79 -13.40
N PRO A 208 -8.71 -6.34 -13.72
CA PRO A 208 -8.27 -6.47 -15.11
C PRO A 208 -9.11 -7.46 -15.92
N GLU A 209 -9.79 -8.42 -15.27
CA GLU A 209 -10.67 -9.39 -15.92
C GLU A 209 -12.09 -8.82 -16.12
N PHE A 210 -12.46 -7.81 -15.36
CA PHE A 210 -13.78 -7.16 -15.40
C PHE A 210 -13.63 -5.64 -15.53
N PRO A 211 -13.31 -5.09 -16.72
CA PRO A 211 -13.16 -3.66 -16.95
C PRO A 211 -14.38 -2.86 -16.49
N GLY A 212 -14.15 -1.76 -15.78
CA GLY A 212 -15.18 -0.93 -15.15
C GLY A 212 -15.49 -1.34 -13.69
N ARG A 213 -15.08 -2.52 -13.24
CA ARG A 213 -15.24 -2.93 -11.85
C ARG A 213 -14.11 -2.36 -10.99
N LYS A 214 -14.35 -1.20 -10.40
CA LYS A 214 -13.41 -0.55 -9.49
C LYS A 214 -13.40 -1.22 -8.11
N VAL A 215 -12.24 -1.14 -7.47
CA VAL A 215 -12.01 -1.48 -6.06
C VAL A 215 -11.20 -0.37 -5.39
N ARG A 216 -11.30 -0.28 -4.08
CA ARG A 216 -10.41 0.54 -3.26
C ARG A 216 -9.39 -0.38 -2.61
N VAL A 217 -8.11 -0.03 -2.68
CA VAL A 217 -7.06 -0.78 -2.03
C VAL A 217 -6.34 0.13 -1.05
N LYS A 218 -6.31 -0.24 0.22
CA LYS A 218 -5.46 0.39 1.21
C LYS A 218 -4.13 -0.35 1.25
N GLN A 219 -3.05 0.35 0.92
CA GLN A 219 -1.69 -0.15 1.03
C GLN A 219 -1.09 0.34 2.34
N TYR A 220 -0.70 -0.58 3.20
CA TYR A 220 -0.05 -0.30 4.47
C TYR A 220 1.41 -0.72 4.41
N ASP A 221 2.30 0.20 4.71
CA ASP A 221 3.73 -0.07 4.85
C ASP A 221 4.11 -0.06 6.33
N VAL A 222 4.66 -1.18 6.80
CA VAL A 222 5.13 -1.31 8.17
C VAL A 222 6.55 -0.75 8.26
N PRO A 223 6.85 0.16 9.21
CA PRO A 223 8.18 0.74 9.31
C PRO A 223 9.27 -0.32 9.49
N SER A 224 10.33 -0.21 8.70
CA SER A 224 11.50 -1.12 8.74
C SER A 224 12.33 -1.00 10.02
N ILE A 225 12.13 0.07 10.79
CA ILE A 225 12.89 0.42 11.99
C ILE A 225 11.92 0.47 13.17
N GLY A 226 12.10 -0.43 14.10
CA GLY A 226 11.27 -0.52 15.30
C GLY A 226 11.50 -1.83 16.04
N SER A 227 11.03 -1.91 17.28
CA SER A 227 11.01 -3.17 18.03
C SER A 227 10.00 -4.13 17.41
N GLN A 228 10.20 -5.42 17.56
CA GLN A 228 9.25 -6.45 17.10
C GLN A 228 7.82 -6.20 17.63
N LYS A 229 7.70 -5.57 18.79
CA LYS A 229 6.42 -5.19 19.40
C LYS A 229 5.73 -4.07 18.61
N GLU A 230 6.46 -3.07 18.14
CA GLU A 230 5.93 -1.97 17.31
C GLU A 230 5.50 -2.48 15.94
N LEU A 231 6.29 -3.37 15.35
CA LEU A 231 5.96 -4.05 14.09
C LEU A 231 4.65 -4.84 14.21
N GLN A 232 4.53 -5.67 15.26
CA GLN A 232 3.31 -6.43 15.53
C GLN A 232 2.10 -5.53 15.78
N ALA A 233 2.29 -4.40 16.48
CA ALA A 233 1.24 -3.43 16.74
C ALA A 233 0.74 -2.75 15.45
N ALA A 234 1.64 -2.41 14.53
CA ALA A 234 1.29 -1.84 13.22
C ALA A 234 0.48 -2.84 12.39
N VAL A 235 0.96 -4.08 12.24
CA VAL A 235 0.24 -5.14 11.51
C VAL A 235 -1.14 -5.42 12.12
N ALA A 236 -1.22 -5.40 13.45
CA ALA A 236 -2.49 -5.61 14.13
C ALA A 236 -3.48 -4.46 13.93
N ARG A 237 -2.99 -3.22 13.75
CA ARG A 237 -3.83 -2.07 13.38
C ARG A 237 -4.45 -2.28 12.00
N PHE A 238 -3.66 -2.65 11.01
CA PHE A 238 -4.14 -2.89 9.64
C PHE A 238 -5.16 -4.03 9.57
N LYS A 239 -4.91 -5.10 10.34
CA LYS A 239 -5.86 -6.22 10.44
C LYS A 239 -7.16 -5.84 11.12
N ARG A 240 -7.19 -4.74 11.88
CA ARG A 240 -8.37 -4.32 12.65
C ARG A 240 -9.49 -3.83 11.75
N ASP A 241 -9.20 -3.06 10.70
CA ASP A 241 -10.18 -2.62 9.71
C ASP A 241 -10.89 -3.84 9.10
N MET A 242 -10.11 -4.80 8.59
CA MET A 242 -10.68 -6.05 8.08
C MET A 242 -11.45 -6.83 9.15
N ALA A 243 -10.89 -6.95 10.36
CA ALA A 243 -11.52 -7.70 11.45
C ALA A 243 -12.84 -7.07 11.90
N ALA A 244 -12.93 -5.73 11.91
CA ALA A 244 -14.14 -5.01 12.25
C ALA A 244 -15.25 -5.28 11.23
N LEU A 245 -14.94 -5.10 9.94
CA LEU A 245 -15.90 -5.32 8.86
C LEU A 245 -16.34 -6.78 8.76
N VAL A 246 -15.43 -7.74 8.95
CA VAL A 246 -15.77 -9.17 8.98
C VAL A 246 -16.61 -9.52 10.20
N SER A 247 -16.31 -8.95 11.38
CA SER A 247 -17.06 -9.21 12.62
C SER A 247 -18.47 -8.60 12.58
N ALA A 248 -18.62 -7.43 11.98
CA ALA A 248 -19.93 -6.81 11.77
C ALA A 248 -20.76 -7.59 10.74
N GLY A 249 -20.09 -8.15 9.72
CA GLY A 249 -20.76 -8.78 8.57
C GLY A 249 -21.29 -7.78 7.54
N PRO A 250 -21.86 -8.25 6.44
CA PRO A 250 -22.30 -7.39 5.35
C PRO A 250 -23.51 -6.55 5.73
N HIS A 251 -23.48 -5.26 5.38
CA HIS A 251 -24.60 -4.33 5.54
C HIS A 251 -24.60 -3.30 4.39
N PRO A 252 -25.75 -2.85 3.87
CA PRO A 252 -25.81 -1.90 2.76
C PRO A 252 -25.05 -0.59 3.01
N ASN A 253 -24.99 -0.15 4.26
CA ASN A 253 -24.33 1.08 4.68
C ASN A 253 -22.94 0.88 5.30
N LEU A 254 -22.31 -0.29 5.08
CA LEU A 254 -20.93 -0.55 5.40
C LEU A 254 -20.14 -0.86 4.13
N VAL A 255 -18.87 -0.45 4.11
CA VAL A 255 -17.94 -0.84 3.04
C VAL A 255 -17.62 -2.32 3.17
N THR A 256 -17.73 -3.07 2.05
CA THR A 256 -17.52 -4.52 2.05
C THR A 256 -16.04 -4.86 1.85
N PRO A 257 -15.40 -5.62 2.75
CA PRO A 257 -14.04 -6.09 2.56
C PRO A 257 -14.01 -7.29 1.62
N HIS A 258 -13.10 -7.28 0.64
CA HIS A 258 -12.92 -8.38 -0.31
C HIS A 258 -11.76 -9.29 0.09
N ARG A 259 -10.59 -8.70 0.41
CA ARG A 259 -9.37 -9.47 0.68
C ARG A 259 -8.41 -8.67 1.55
N PHE A 260 -7.69 -9.37 2.41
CA PHE A 260 -6.48 -8.86 3.07
C PHE A 260 -5.32 -9.79 2.73
N GLN A 261 -4.23 -9.24 2.21
CA GLN A 261 -3.06 -10.02 1.83
C GLN A 261 -1.76 -9.26 2.08
N ARG A 262 -0.67 -10.02 2.28
CA ARG A 262 0.68 -9.49 2.30
C ARG A 262 1.17 -9.33 0.85
N ASP A 263 2.03 -8.38 0.60
CA ASP A 263 2.76 -8.23 -0.66
C ASP A 263 3.63 -9.47 -0.93
N ALA A 264 3.70 -9.91 -2.18
CA ALA A 264 4.51 -11.07 -2.56
C ALA A 264 6.02 -10.75 -2.48
N ASN A 265 6.39 -9.48 -2.63
CA ASN A 265 7.76 -9.00 -2.69
C ASN A 265 8.25 -8.41 -1.38
N SER A 266 7.35 -8.18 -0.39
CA SER A 266 7.69 -7.56 0.89
C SER A 266 6.97 -8.19 2.08
N ASP A 267 7.69 -8.32 3.18
CA ASP A 267 7.12 -8.70 4.47
C ASP A 267 6.51 -7.53 5.22
N GLU A 268 6.80 -6.32 4.79
CA GLU A 268 6.42 -5.08 5.46
C GLU A 268 5.26 -4.36 4.77
N ARG A 269 4.79 -4.87 3.61
CA ARG A 269 3.67 -4.29 2.88
C ARG A 269 2.45 -5.20 2.90
N TYR A 270 1.30 -4.61 3.16
CA TYR A 270 0.01 -5.29 3.23
C TYR A 270 -1.03 -4.53 2.42
N TYR A 271 -1.97 -5.26 1.85
CA TYR A 271 -3.07 -4.72 1.07
C TYR A 271 -4.41 -5.16 1.67
N LEU A 272 -5.29 -4.19 1.87
CA LEU A 272 -6.71 -4.42 2.15
C LEU A 272 -7.52 -3.99 0.94
N VAL A 273 -8.12 -4.94 0.25
CA VAL A 273 -8.99 -4.69 -0.90
C VAL A 273 -10.43 -4.58 -0.43
N LEU A 274 -11.08 -3.47 -0.78
CA LEU A 274 -12.43 -3.11 -0.39
C LEU A 274 -13.29 -2.87 -1.64
N GLU A 275 -14.60 -2.99 -1.51
CA GLU A 275 -15.52 -2.57 -2.56
C GLU A 275 -15.30 -1.09 -2.91
N TRP A 276 -15.67 -0.73 -4.13
CA TRP A 276 -15.77 0.67 -4.55
C TRP A 276 -17.09 1.25 -4.08
N ALA A 277 -17.07 2.06 -3.04
CA ALA A 277 -18.26 2.67 -2.45
C ALA A 277 -18.64 4.02 -3.09
N GLY A 278 -17.77 4.60 -3.93
CA GLY A 278 -17.98 5.87 -4.60
C GLY A 278 -16.71 6.66 -4.82
N ASP A 279 -16.80 7.71 -5.65
CA ASP A 279 -15.65 8.55 -6.03
C ASP A 279 -15.31 9.62 -4.97
N GLU A 280 -16.26 9.97 -4.08
CA GLU A 280 -16.10 11.01 -3.07
C GLU A 280 -16.48 10.54 -1.66
N THR A 281 -15.86 11.14 -0.67
CA THR A 281 -16.26 11.07 0.73
C THR A 281 -17.23 12.21 1.07
N LEU A 282 -17.88 12.12 2.24
CA LEU A 282 -18.65 13.23 2.76
C LEU A 282 -17.78 14.47 3.02
N ALA A 283 -16.50 14.29 3.39
CA ALA A 283 -15.58 15.41 3.52
C ALA A 283 -15.36 16.13 2.18
N ASP A 284 -15.11 15.38 1.09
CA ASP A 284 -14.98 15.95 -0.25
C ASP A 284 -16.25 16.69 -0.66
N ARG A 285 -17.42 16.11 -0.39
CA ARG A 285 -18.72 16.73 -0.68
C ARG A 285 -18.94 18.03 0.09
N LEU A 286 -18.59 18.07 1.37
CA LEU A 286 -18.71 19.28 2.20
C LEU A 286 -17.76 20.40 1.75
N ALA A 287 -16.60 20.05 1.19
CA ALA A 287 -15.67 21.03 0.61
C ALA A 287 -16.25 21.74 -0.62
N THR A 288 -17.11 21.08 -1.41
CA THR A 288 -17.70 21.66 -2.63
C THR A 288 -18.85 22.62 -2.37
N GLY A 289 -19.56 22.53 -1.23
CA GLY A 289 -20.68 23.41 -0.93
C GLY A 289 -21.66 22.85 0.10
N PRO A 290 -22.72 23.59 0.43
CA PRO A 290 -23.75 23.11 1.36
C PRO A 290 -24.52 21.93 0.77
N MET A 291 -25.15 21.16 1.65
CA MET A 291 -26.04 20.07 1.30
C MET A 291 -27.48 20.44 1.68
N GLU A 292 -28.41 20.05 0.85
CA GLU A 292 -29.82 20.15 1.17
C GLU A 292 -30.19 19.30 2.37
N LEU A 293 -31.11 19.75 3.22
CA LEU A 293 -31.46 19.09 4.49
C LEU A 293 -31.90 17.63 4.27
N ASP A 294 -32.71 17.36 3.24
CA ASP A 294 -33.15 16.00 2.93
C ASP A 294 -31.98 15.08 2.57
N ALA A 295 -30.95 15.61 1.91
CA ALA A 295 -29.73 14.85 1.61
C ALA A 295 -28.91 14.60 2.88
N GLN A 296 -28.80 15.58 3.77
CA GLN A 296 -28.15 15.42 5.07
C GLN A 296 -28.84 14.32 5.89
N LEU A 297 -30.18 14.36 5.99
CA LEU A 297 -30.96 13.37 6.76
C LEU A 297 -30.83 11.95 6.17
N ARG A 298 -30.74 11.79 4.84
CA ARG A 298 -30.45 10.48 4.22
C ARG A 298 -29.08 9.97 4.61
N VAL A 299 -28.05 10.81 4.55
CA VAL A 299 -26.68 10.42 4.95
C VAL A 299 -26.65 10.02 6.42
N LEU A 300 -27.28 10.81 7.32
CA LEU A 300 -27.36 10.50 8.75
C LEU A 300 -28.05 9.17 9.00
N HIS A 301 -29.19 8.95 8.35
CA HIS A 301 -29.93 7.68 8.47
C HIS A 301 -29.07 6.49 8.04
N ASP A 302 -28.39 6.59 6.91
CA ASP A 302 -27.56 5.52 6.37
C ASP A 302 -26.37 5.22 7.29
N VAL A 303 -25.68 6.26 7.79
CA VAL A 303 -24.55 6.11 8.71
C VAL A 303 -25.05 5.52 10.04
N ALA A 304 -26.17 6.02 10.59
CA ALA A 304 -26.74 5.48 11.83
C ALA A 304 -27.14 4.00 11.69
N ALA A 305 -27.71 3.59 10.55
CA ALA A 305 -28.05 2.20 10.28
C ALA A 305 -26.79 1.30 10.24
N GLY A 306 -25.73 1.76 9.56
CA GLY A 306 -24.42 1.06 9.54
C GLY A 306 -23.81 0.91 10.93
N LEU A 307 -23.80 2.00 11.71
CA LEU A 307 -23.27 1.98 13.09
C LEU A 307 -24.11 1.09 14.00
N ALA A 308 -25.44 1.16 13.94
CA ALA A 308 -26.31 0.29 14.72
C ALA A 308 -26.03 -1.19 14.45
N HIS A 309 -25.81 -1.54 13.17
CA HIS A 309 -25.42 -2.89 12.80
C HIS A 309 -24.05 -3.29 13.42
N CYS A 310 -23.05 -2.42 13.35
CA CYS A 310 -21.74 -2.65 13.98
C CYS A 310 -21.87 -2.83 15.52
N HIS A 311 -22.62 -1.93 16.17
CA HIS A 311 -22.83 -1.94 17.63
C HIS A 311 -23.52 -3.22 18.11
N ALA A 312 -24.49 -3.73 17.35
CA ALA A 312 -25.15 -5.02 17.64
C ALA A 312 -24.16 -6.20 17.64
N HIS A 313 -23.04 -6.08 16.92
CA HIS A 313 -21.97 -7.07 16.87
C HIS A 313 -20.78 -6.73 17.78
N GLY A 314 -20.91 -5.72 18.64
CA GLY A 314 -19.87 -5.28 19.58
C GLY A 314 -18.69 -4.56 18.90
N VAL A 315 -18.86 -4.12 17.66
CA VAL A 315 -17.87 -3.35 16.90
C VAL A 315 -18.17 -1.86 17.06
N TYR A 316 -17.21 -1.07 17.52
CA TYR A 316 -17.30 0.39 17.68
C TYR A 316 -16.26 1.04 16.80
N HIS A 317 -16.65 2.04 16.01
CA HIS A 317 -15.81 2.67 14.98
C HIS A 317 -14.65 3.50 15.59
N ARG A 318 -14.98 4.36 16.57
CA ARG A 318 -14.03 5.19 17.36
C ARG A 318 -13.25 6.26 16.59
N ASN A 319 -13.43 6.37 15.30
CA ASN A 319 -12.77 7.37 14.45
C ASN A 319 -13.71 7.84 13.32
N LEU A 320 -15.00 7.91 13.60
CA LEU A 320 -15.97 8.33 12.62
C LEU A 320 -15.81 9.84 12.34
N SER A 321 -15.68 10.18 11.07
CA SER A 321 -15.56 11.55 10.58
C SER A 321 -16.13 11.64 9.16
N PRO A 322 -16.32 12.84 8.58
CA PRO A 322 -16.77 12.96 7.19
C PRO A 322 -15.86 12.23 6.17
N ALA A 323 -14.58 12.06 6.47
CA ALA A 323 -13.63 11.37 5.59
C ALA A 323 -13.83 9.84 5.57
N SER A 324 -14.46 9.26 6.61
CA SER A 324 -14.76 7.82 6.68
C SER A 324 -16.17 7.46 6.18
N VAL A 325 -16.94 8.45 5.68
CA VAL A 325 -18.25 8.26 5.08
C VAL A 325 -18.16 8.43 3.57
N TYR A 326 -18.37 7.34 2.83
CA TYR A 326 -18.32 7.31 1.37
C TYR A 326 -19.70 7.52 0.76
N LEU A 327 -19.80 8.35 -0.28
CA LEU A 327 -21.04 8.63 -0.98
C LEU A 327 -21.10 7.84 -2.28
N THR A 328 -22.14 7.02 -2.42
CA THR A 328 -22.39 6.24 -3.63
C THR A 328 -23.02 7.12 -4.72
N ALA A 329 -22.93 6.70 -5.97
CA ALA A 329 -23.49 7.45 -7.10
C ALA A 329 -24.99 7.70 -7.02
N ASP A 330 -25.75 6.88 -6.28
CA ASP A 330 -27.19 7.04 -6.01
C ASP A 330 -27.48 7.88 -4.75
N GLY A 331 -26.46 8.51 -4.16
CA GLY A 331 -26.57 9.41 -3.02
C GLY A 331 -26.78 8.72 -1.67
N ARG A 332 -26.50 7.41 -1.57
CA ARG A 332 -26.46 6.66 -0.32
C ARG A 332 -25.11 6.82 0.37
N ALA A 333 -25.06 6.52 1.64
CA ALA A 333 -23.81 6.57 2.41
C ALA A 333 -23.39 5.19 2.90
N LYS A 334 -22.07 4.96 2.89
CA LYS A 334 -21.41 3.78 3.45
C LYS A 334 -20.31 4.19 4.41
N VAL A 335 -20.24 3.56 5.58
CA VAL A 335 -19.19 3.75 6.56
C VAL A 335 -18.03 2.81 6.28
N GLY A 336 -16.80 3.34 6.28
CA GLY A 336 -15.55 2.60 6.14
C GLY A 336 -14.49 3.11 7.13
N ASP A 337 -13.23 2.74 6.92
CA ASP A 337 -12.06 3.21 7.69
C ASP A 337 -12.12 2.84 9.19
N PHE A 338 -12.30 1.54 9.47
CA PHE A 338 -12.35 0.97 10.82
C PHE A 338 -10.95 0.74 11.45
N ASP A 339 -9.93 1.47 11.02
CA ASP A 339 -8.53 1.29 11.45
C ASP A 339 -8.33 1.42 12.98
N PHE A 340 -9.21 2.14 13.66
CA PHE A 340 -9.21 2.36 15.11
C PHE A 340 -10.33 1.62 15.86
N ALA A 341 -11.10 0.80 15.16
CA ALA A 341 -12.27 0.16 15.73
C ALA A 341 -11.95 -0.74 16.94
N LYS A 342 -12.88 -0.81 17.87
CA LYS A 342 -12.89 -1.84 18.93
C LYS A 342 -13.63 -3.06 18.41
N VAL A 343 -12.97 -4.21 18.45
CA VAL A 343 -13.49 -5.47 17.94
C VAL A 343 -13.44 -6.53 19.05
N PRO A 344 -14.49 -7.32 19.28
CA PRO A 344 -14.54 -8.31 20.37
C PRO A 344 -13.42 -9.37 20.28
N THR A 345 -13.01 -9.71 19.05
CA THR A 345 -12.03 -10.78 18.78
C THR A 345 -10.57 -10.32 18.82
N VAL A 346 -10.31 -9.00 18.90
CA VAL A 346 -8.96 -8.45 18.92
C VAL A 346 -8.53 -8.10 20.33
N SER A 347 -7.45 -8.70 20.80
CA SER A 347 -6.93 -8.58 22.17
C SER A 347 -6.78 -7.12 22.64
N ARG A 348 -7.09 -6.88 23.93
CA ARG A 348 -6.94 -5.58 24.63
C ARG A 348 -5.52 -5.01 24.61
N THR A 349 -4.50 -5.83 24.40
CA THR A 349 -3.08 -5.43 24.42
C THR A 349 -2.73 -4.39 23.35
N LEU A 350 -3.54 -4.26 22.29
CA LEU A 350 -3.32 -3.32 21.19
C LEU A 350 -3.98 -1.95 21.41
N ALA A 351 -4.89 -1.84 22.40
CA ALA A 351 -5.52 -0.56 22.76
C ALA A 351 -4.55 0.40 23.47
N GLN A 352 -3.44 -0.10 24.03
CA GLN A 352 -2.50 0.69 24.82
C GLN A 352 -1.39 1.37 23.99
N THR A 353 -1.24 1.08 22.72
CA THR A 353 -0.24 1.72 21.85
C THR A 353 -0.74 3.02 21.19
N GLY A 354 -1.98 3.39 21.42
CA GLY A 354 -2.60 4.59 20.85
C GLY A 354 -2.33 5.85 21.65
N LYS A 355 -1.08 6.32 21.67
CA LYS A 355 -0.77 7.73 21.97
C LYS A 355 -1.06 8.66 20.77
N HIS A 356 -1.60 8.15 19.68
CA HIS A 356 -2.24 8.98 18.67
C HIS A 356 -3.70 9.12 19.06
N LEU A 357 -3.94 10.09 19.92
CA LEU A 357 -5.23 10.68 20.12
C LEU A 357 -5.74 11.09 18.75
N VAL A 358 -6.86 10.52 18.34
CA VAL A 358 -7.64 11.10 17.25
C VAL A 358 -7.96 12.51 17.72
N GLU A 359 -7.42 13.51 17.05
CA GLU A 359 -7.66 14.91 17.38
C GLU A 359 -8.80 15.44 16.51
N GLY A 360 -9.54 16.40 17.03
CA GLY A 360 -10.57 17.08 16.27
C GLY A 360 -11.96 17.00 16.92
N ARG A 361 -12.90 17.78 16.39
CA ARG A 361 -14.24 17.94 16.94
C ARG A 361 -15.16 16.72 16.84
N HIS A 362 -14.76 15.69 16.08
CA HIS A 362 -15.50 14.42 15.96
C HIS A 362 -15.14 13.42 17.06
N VAL A 363 -14.16 13.73 17.89
CA VAL A 363 -13.72 12.89 19.01
C VAL A 363 -14.58 13.21 20.23
N SER A 364 -15.23 12.19 20.79
CA SER A 364 -16.03 12.39 21.98
C SER A 364 -15.15 12.72 23.19
N PRO A 365 -15.66 13.50 24.18
CA PRO A 365 -14.89 13.89 25.35
C PRO A 365 -14.28 12.72 26.11
N GLU A 366 -15.02 11.63 26.27
CA GLU A 366 -14.52 10.42 26.96
C GLU A 366 -13.40 9.71 26.18
N GLN A 367 -13.39 9.77 24.85
CA GLN A 367 -12.27 9.25 24.06
C GLN A 367 -10.98 10.02 24.30
N ALA A 368 -11.06 11.33 24.46
CA ALA A 368 -9.91 12.17 24.71
C ALA A 368 -9.22 11.84 26.05
N PHE A 369 -9.98 11.37 27.04
CA PHE A 369 -9.46 11.08 28.38
C PHE A 369 -9.25 9.59 28.68
N HIS A 370 -10.09 8.69 28.16
CA HIS A 370 -10.10 7.26 28.51
C HIS A 370 -10.42 6.36 27.32
N ALA A 371 -9.53 6.31 26.32
CA ALA A 371 -9.74 5.56 25.08
C ALA A 371 -10.06 4.05 25.25
N SER A 372 -9.80 3.44 26.44
CA SER A 372 -10.06 2.00 26.68
C SER A 372 -11.53 1.66 26.93
N ASP A 373 -12.31 2.59 27.47
CA ASP A 373 -13.67 2.35 27.98
C ASP A 373 -14.78 2.90 27.06
N VAL A 374 -14.39 3.33 25.88
CA VAL A 374 -15.28 3.88 24.86
C VAL A 374 -16.26 2.83 24.34
N ASP A 375 -17.54 3.17 24.30
CA ASP A 375 -18.65 2.37 23.78
C ASP A 375 -19.35 3.04 22.58
N ALA A 376 -20.55 2.59 22.23
CA ALA A 376 -21.34 3.09 21.11
C ALA A 376 -21.63 4.60 21.17
N ARG A 377 -21.66 5.20 22.35
CA ARG A 377 -21.98 6.63 22.52
C ARG A 377 -20.95 7.54 21.86
N ALA A 378 -19.70 7.12 21.84
CA ALA A 378 -18.66 7.87 21.15
C ALA A 378 -18.92 7.98 19.64
N ASP A 379 -19.41 6.92 19.01
CA ASP A 379 -19.78 6.95 17.59
C ASP A 379 -21.02 7.82 17.35
N ILE A 380 -21.97 7.86 18.31
CA ILE A 380 -23.15 8.75 18.26
C ILE A 380 -22.71 10.21 18.38
N PHE A 381 -21.78 10.53 19.29
CA PHE A 381 -21.20 11.86 19.38
C PHE A 381 -20.54 12.27 18.04
N SER A 382 -19.71 11.38 17.47
CA SER A 382 -19.07 11.63 16.19
C SER A 382 -20.09 11.87 15.05
N LEU A 383 -21.20 11.12 15.02
CA LEU A 383 -22.28 11.31 14.06
C LEU A 383 -22.98 12.66 14.28
N GLY A 384 -23.20 13.10 15.51
CA GLY A 384 -23.70 14.43 15.84
C GLY A 384 -22.77 15.54 15.35
N ALA A 385 -21.45 15.37 15.52
CA ALA A 385 -20.44 16.30 15.02
C ALA A 385 -20.42 16.36 13.49
N ILE A 386 -20.62 15.23 12.80
CA ILE A 386 -20.80 15.19 11.34
C ILE A 386 -22.05 15.97 10.91
N TRP A 387 -23.16 15.82 11.63
CA TRP A 387 -24.37 16.60 11.33
C TRP A 387 -24.16 18.09 11.54
N TYR A 388 -23.46 18.45 12.61
CA TYR A 388 -23.03 19.83 12.84
C TYR A 388 -22.19 20.37 11.67
N ASP A 389 -21.27 19.58 11.15
CA ASP A 389 -20.45 19.97 9.97
C ASP A 389 -21.30 20.17 8.71
N MET A 390 -22.29 19.32 8.47
CA MET A 390 -23.20 19.48 7.34
C MET A 390 -24.05 20.74 7.43
N LEU A 391 -24.47 21.11 8.65
CA LEU A 391 -25.30 22.30 8.90
C LEU A 391 -24.50 23.61 8.81
N PHE A 392 -23.34 23.65 9.46
CA PHE A 392 -22.65 24.90 9.71
C PHE A 392 -21.32 25.07 8.96
N ARG A 393 -20.79 24.02 8.38
CA ARG A 393 -19.52 24.00 7.64
C ARG A 393 -18.42 24.81 8.36
N PRO A 394 -18.09 24.51 9.59
CA PRO A 394 -17.09 25.24 10.36
C PRO A 394 -15.69 25.04 9.77
N GLU A 395 -14.78 25.96 10.03
CA GLU A 395 -13.36 25.80 9.70
C GLU A 395 -12.83 24.49 10.31
N PRO A 396 -11.82 23.86 9.69
CA PRO A 396 -11.30 22.55 10.12
C PRO A 396 -10.98 22.46 11.62
N ASP A 397 -10.34 23.49 12.17
CA ASP A 397 -9.90 23.57 13.56
C ASP A 397 -10.94 24.18 14.53
N ALA A 398 -12.12 24.51 14.03
CA ALA A 398 -13.15 25.12 14.87
C ALA A 398 -13.73 24.09 15.84
N VAL A 399 -13.92 24.51 17.10
CA VAL A 399 -14.61 23.71 18.11
C VAL A 399 -16.13 23.73 17.92
N LEU A 400 -16.80 22.70 18.41
CA LEU A 400 -18.26 22.66 18.42
C LEU A 400 -18.82 23.77 19.31
N GLN A 401 -19.74 24.56 18.76
CA GLN A 401 -20.44 25.65 19.45
C GLN A 401 -21.90 25.29 19.59
N ARG A 402 -22.30 24.77 20.75
CA ARG A 402 -23.70 24.36 21.01
C ARG A 402 -24.69 25.51 20.83
N SER A 403 -24.32 26.76 21.15
CA SER A 403 -25.15 27.92 20.93
C SER A 403 -25.58 28.17 19.48
N ARG A 404 -24.87 27.59 18.51
CA ARG A 404 -25.28 27.67 17.10
C ARG A 404 -26.40 26.72 16.72
N ILE A 405 -26.67 25.71 17.55
CA ILE A 405 -27.71 24.71 17.26
C ILE A 405 -29.10 25.36 17.31
N ASP A 406 -29.29 26.35 18.21
CA ASP A 406 -30.54 27.09 18.31
C ASP A 406 -30.87 27.87 17.00
N ASP A 407 -29.85 28.22 16.22
CA ASP A 407 -29.97 28.90 14.92
C ASP A 407 -30.00 27.92 13.71
N ALA A 408 -29.96 26.60 13.97
CA ALA A 408 -29.97 25.61 12.90
C ALA A 408 -31.31 25.58 12.17
N PRO A 409 -31.33 25.33 10.86
CA PRO A 409 -32.57 25.20 10.07
C PRO A 409 -33.24 23.83 10.29
N LEU A 410 -33.45 23.46 11.57
CA LEU A 410 -34.06 22.23 12.04
C LEU A 410 -35.33 22.52 12.79
N SER A 411 -36.22 21.51 12.91
CA SER A 411 -37.31 21.56 13.87
C SER A 411 -36.79 21.53 15.31
N ASP A 412 -37.64 21.91 16.28
CA ASP A 412 -37.28 21.84 17.71
C ASP A 412 -36.81 20.43 18.11
N ASP A 413 -37.51 19.38 17.64
CA ASP A 413 -37.09 17.99 17.85
C ASP A 413 -35.71 17.69 17.22
N GLY A 414 -35.40 18.22 16.04
CA GLY A 414 -34.11 18.06 15.36
C GLY A 414 -32.98 18.72 16.12
N GLN A 415 -33.21 19.92 16.66
CA GLN A 415 -32.24 20.63 17.51
C GLN A 415 -32.00 19.87 18.82
N GLU A 416 -33.06 19.36 19.46
CA GLU A 416 -32.96 18.55 20.68
C GLU A 416 -32.16 17.24 20.42
N ILE A 417 -32.44 16.53 19.32
CA ILE A 417 -31.69 15.32 18.94
C ILE A 417 -30.20 15.64 18.75
N LEU A 418 -29.87 16.70 18.02
CA LEU A 418 -28.49 17.10 17.80
C LEU A 418 -27.79 17.46 19.13
N CYS A 419 -28.48 18.18 20.02
CA CYS A 419 -27.99 18.48 21.36
C CYS A 419 -27.72 17.19 22.19
N MET A 420 -28.63 16.21 22.13
CA MET A 420 -28.45 14.93 22.81
C MET A 420 -27.28 14.12 22.25
N MET A 421 -27.09 14.11 20.93
CA MET A 421 -25.95 13.41 20.31
C MET A 421 -24.62 14.02 20.71
N LEU A 422 -24.56 15.33 20.92
CA LEU A 422 -23.35 16.07 21.33
C LEU A 422 -23.24 16.23 22.87
N ALA A 423 -24.08 15.56 23.65
CA ALA A 423 -23.97 15.55 25.12
C ALA A 423 -22.74 14.76 25.59
N GLU A 424 -22.16 15.20 26.73
CA GLU A 424 -21.04 14.53 27.41
C GLU A 424 -21.48 13.24 28.09
#